data_dacaeaabaa504d718e4007566e151411
#
_entry.id   dacaeaabaa504d718e4007566e151411
#
_cell.length_a   1.000
_cell.length_b   1.000
_cell.length_c   1.000
_cell.angle_alpha   90.00
_cell.angle_beta   90.00
_cell.angle_gamma   90.00
#
_symmetry.space_group_name_H-M   'P 1'
#
loop_
_entity.id
_entity.type
_entity.pdbx_description
1 polymer ?
#
loop_
_entity_poly.entity_id
_entity_poly.type
_entity_poly.pdbx_seq_one_letter_code
_entity_poly.pdbx_strand_id
1 'polypeptide(L)'
;KLAGVSTATVSRALTGKAHVSEKTRQKVEAAAAELGYVASHSAYTLATGRNRNIGVIMPYVDRWFFSTMLESMESTLIEHGYDLTLYNLSGGKIQREKIFKDFLGRKRVDALILVAVNPTADELEILNRLQRPVLGIGGPIEGARSLAMDDFNAGKLATEHLISLGHRKIANLGGYSGSDLEFNQPNTRTLGHLSALEDAGITQIPAWKMECDYTIPGAFFRTKQLLGDPHNAPTAIFCNSDEMAIGAIMAVKDLGLRVPQDISIVGIDNHDLSEFFGLSTVNQRVREQAKEATVWLLELLNQADDDARENRSEAVEWPVSLMVRSSTARPATEA
;
A
#
# COMPACT_ATOMS: atom_id res chain seq x y z
N LYS A 1 21.43 -12.42 -39.86
CA LYS A 1 21.58 -13.27 -41.08
C LYS A 1 20.49 -14.32 -41.16
N LEU A 2 20.15 -15.01 -40.05
CA LEU A 2 19.14 -16.10 -40.01
C LEU A 2 17.76 -15.66 -40.53
N ALA A 3 17.31 -14.49 -40.15
CA ALA A 3 16.03 -13.91 -40.63
C ALA A 3 16.06 -13.39 -42.08
N GLY A 4 17.22 -13.32 -42.73
CA GLY A 4 17.39 -12.87 -44.14
C GLY A 4 16.95 -11.42 -44.43
N VAL A 5 16.97 -10.56 -43.41
CA VAL A 5 16.61 -9.12 -43.52
C VAL A 5 17.74 -8.25 -42.94
N SER A 6 17.69 -6.93 -43.21
CA SER A 6 18.69 -5.99 -42.69
C SER A 6 18.59 -5.83 -41.17
N THR A 7 19.68 -5.42 -40.52
CA THR A 7 19.71 -5.11 -39.07
C THR A 7 18.70 -4.04 -38.71
N ALA A 8 18.46 -3.06 -39.58
CA ALA A 8 17.43 -2.04 -39.38
C ALA A 8 16.00 -2.64 -39.42
N THR A 9 15.75 -3.64 -40.30
CA THR A 9 14.46 -4.35 -40.35
C THR A 9 14.29 -5.24 -39.09
N VAL A 10 15.35 -5.92 -38.66
CA VAL A 10 15.31 -6.69 -37.38
C VAL A 10 14.97 -5.77 -36.22
N SER A 11 15.65 -4.63 -36.08
CA SER A 11 15.37 -3.65 -35.03
C SER A 11 13.91 -3.16 -35.05
N ARG A 12 13.39 -2.80 -36.25
CA ARG A 12 12.00 -2.36 -36.40
C ARG A 12 11.00 -3.46 -36.08
N ALA A 13 11.27 -4.70 -36.48
CA ALA A 13 10.41 -5.85 -36.19
C ALA A 13 10.31 -6.09 -34.69
N LEU A 14 11.45 -6.13 -33.97
CA LEU A 14 11.52 -6.39 -32.52
C LEU A 14 11.03 -5.21 -31.66
N THR A 15 11.03 -3.98 -32.20
CA THR A 15 10.53 -2.78 -31.49
C THR A 15 9.08 -2.42 -31.79
N GLY A 16 8.38 -3.24 -32.59
CA GLY A 16 6.97 -3.00 -32.92
C GLY A 16 6.69 -1.79 -33.83
N LYS A 17 7.73 -1.19 -34.45
CA LYS A 17 7.54 -0.01 -35.32
C LYS A 17 6.76 -0.34 -36.58
N ALA A 18 5.97 0.66 -37.04
CA ALA A 18 5.27 0.60 -38.32
C ALA A 18 6.24 0.33 -39.51
N HIS A 19 5.72 -0.20 -40.64
CA HIS A 19 6.45 -0.55 -41.87
C HIS A 19 7.24 -1.87 -41.86
N VAL A 20 6.91 -2.81 -40.95
CA VAL A 20 7.34 -4.21 -41.07
C VAL A 20 6.10 -5.08 -41.22
N SER A 21 6.04 -5.89 -42.32
CA SER A 21 4.90 -6.81 -42.51
C SER A 21 4.86 -7.85 -41.41
N GLU A 22 3.66 -8.34 -41.06
CA GLU A 22 3.47 -9.37 -40.05
C GLU A 22 4.30 -10.64 -40.33
N LYS A 23 4.36 -11.04 -41.62
CA LYS A 23 5.20 -12.16 -42.06
C LYS A 23 6.69 -11.94 -41.76
N THR A 24 7.18 -10.71 -41.93
CA THR A 24 8.58 -10.38 -41.65
C THR A 24 8.84 -10.31 -40.13
N ARG A 25 7.87 -9.84 -39.36
CA ARG A 25 7.94 -9.80 -37.87
C ARG A 25 8.06 -11.22 -37.32
N GLN A 26 7.14 -12.12 -37.67
CA GLN A 26 7.16 -13.52 -37.26
C GLN A 26 8.48 -14.22 -37.63
N LYS A 27 9.01 -13.95 -38.82
CA LYS A 27 10.29 -14.51 -39.26
C LYS A 27 11.49 -14.01 -38.39
N VAL A 28 11.47 -12.76 -37.99
CA VAL A 28 12.50 -12.17 -37.12
C VAL A 28 12.37 -12.70 -35.71
N GLU A 29 11.15 -12.80 -35.16
CA GLU A 29 10.86 -13.36 -33.84
C GLU A 29 11.26 -14.84 -33.73
N ALA A 30 10.96 -15.65 -34.74
CA ALA A 30 11.38 -17.05 -34.80
C ALA A 30 12.91 -17.17 -34.80
N ALA A 31 13.60 -16.36 -35.61
CA ALA A 31 15.05 -16.35 -35.66
C ALA A 31 15.69 -15.84 -34.35
N ALA A 32 15.06 -14.89 -33.67
CA ALA A 32 15.50 -14.42 -32.36
C ALA A 32 15.35 -15.53 -31.29
N ALA A 33 14.21 -16.22 -31.27
CA ALA A 33 13.96 -17.34 -30.36
C ALA A 33 14.96 -18.49 -30.57
N GLU A 34 15.24 -18.86 -31.82
CA GLU A 34 16.22 -19.90 -32.17
C GLU A 34 17.63 -19.57 -31.66
N LEU A 35 17.99 -18.27 -31.69
CA LEU A 35 19.32 -17.81 -31.23
C LEU A 35 19.37 -17.49 -29.74
N GLY A 36 18.26 -17.61 -28.99
CA GLY A 36 18.18 -17.11 -27.62
C GLY A 36 18.42 -15.59 -27.53
N TYR A 37 18.18 -14.86 -28.63
CA TYR A 37 18.46 -13.42 -28.71
C TYR A 37 17.33 -12.64 -28.04
N VAL A 38 17.64 -12.01 -26.92
CA VAL A 38 16.80 -11.00 -26.30
C VAL A 38 17.25 -9.63 -26.80
N ALA A 39 16.32 -8.85 -27.33
CA ALA A 39 16.62 -7.48 -27.76
C ALA A 39 17.24 -6.69 -26.61
N SER A 40 18.36 -6.02 -26.83
CA SER A 40 18.98 -5.20 -25.80
C SER A 40 18.02 -4.12 -25.33
N HIS A 41 17.78 -4.06 -24.02
CA HIS A 41 16.96 -3.02 -23.39
C HIS A 41 17.42 -1.61 -23.81
N SER A 42 18.73 -1.35 -23.82
CA SER A 42 19.30 -0.07 -24.26
C SER A 42 18.97 0.27 -25.72
N ALA A 43 18.95 -0.73 -26.62
CA ALA A 43 18.57 -0.52 -28.02
C ALA A 43 17.07 -0.23 -28.17
N TYR A 44 16.22 -0.86 -27.36
CA TYR A 44 14.80 -0.59 -27.31
C TYR A 44 14.54 0.83 -26.78
N THR A 45 15.16 1.21 -25.67
CA THR A 45 15.02 2.56 -25.08
C THR A 45 15.45 3.65 -26.05
N LEU A 46 16.61 3.46 -26.74
CA LEU A 46 17.09 4.41 -27.77
C LEU A 46 16.11 4.54 -28.94
N ALA A 47 15.47 3.44 -29.33
CA ALA A 47 14.55 3.42 -30.48
C ALA A 47 13.15 3.98 -30.15
N THR A 48 12.67 3.83 -28.92
CA THR A 48 11.29 4.15 -28.52
C THR A 48 11.20 5.32 -27.53
N GLY A 49 12.29 5.68 -26.87
CA GLY A 49 12.30 6.64 -25.75
C GLY A 49 11.67 6.10 -24.45
N ARG A 50 11.25 4.82 -24.41
CA ARG A 50 10.61 4.16 -23.25
C ARG A 50 11.54 3.11 -22.65
N ASN A 51 11.60 3.08 -21.32
CA ASN A 51 12.38 2.10 -20.57
C ASN A 51 11.62 0.81 -20.29
N ARG A 52 10.29 0.78 -20.45
CA ARG A 52 9.41 -0.29 -19.95
C ARG A 52 9.70 -0.65 -18.50
N ASN A 53 9.86 0.36 -17.67
CA ASN A 53 10.21 0.20 -16.28
C ASN A 53 9.44 1.22 -15.43
N ILE A 54 8.75 0.73 -14.41
CA ILE A 54 7.95 1.52 -13.47
C ILE A 54 8.69 1.63 -12.16
N GLY A 55 8.81 2.85 -11.62
CA GLY A 55 9.37 3.09 -10.30
C GLY A 55 8.29 2.99 -9.22
N VAL A 56 8.54 2.23 -8.18
CA VAL A 56 7.68 2.17 -6.99
C VAL A 56 8.45 2.73 -5.81
N ILE A 57 7.92 3.77 -5.17
CA ILE A 57 8.49 4.42 -3.99
C ILE A 57 7.62 4.07 -2.79
N MET A 58 8.20 3.49 -1.72
CA MET A 58 7.50 3.13 -0.50
C MET A 58 8.40 3.21 0.73
N PRO A 59 7.81 3.44 1.94
CA PRO A 59 8.59 3.60 3.17
C PRO A 59 9.20 2.29 3.67
N TYR A 60 8.52 1.15 3.47
CA TYR A 60 8.90 -0.17 3.97
C TYR A 60 8.68 -1.25 2.92
N VAL A 61 9.36 -2.38 3.05
CA VAL A 61 9.20 -3.56 2.19
C VAL A 61 8.95 -4.84 3.00
N ASP A 62 9.20 -4.79 4.28
CA ASP A 62 9.15 -5.91 5.24
C ASP A 62 7.83 -5.99 6.02
N ARG A 63 6.87 -5.10 5.74
CA ARG A 63 5.52 -5.13 6.32
C ARG A 63 4.54 -5.66 5.31
N TRP A 64 3.60 -6.48 5.77
CA TRP A 64 2.66 -7.21 4.93
C TRP A 64 1.92 -6.32 3.92
N PHE A 65 1.41 -5.17 4.34
CA PHE A 65 0.70 -4.25 3.45
C PHE A 65 1.55 -3.86 2.24
N PHE A 66 2.80 -3.44 2.47
CA PHE A 66 3.69 -2.98 1.40
C PHE A 66 4.19 -4.12 0.52
N SER A 67 4.57 -5.25 1.10
CA SER A 67 5.01 -6.43 0.35
C SER A 67 3.90 -7.02 -0.51
N THR A 68 2.67 -7.05 0.00
CA THR A 68 1.48 -7.52 -0.73
C THR A 68 1.13 -6.59 -1.89
N MET A 69 1.19 -5.26 -1.68
CA MET A 69 1.04 -4.29 -2.76
C MET A 69 2.11 -4.46 -3.83
N LEU A 70 3.37 -4.57 -3.43
CA LEU A 70 4.50 -4.71 -4.34
C LEU A 70 4.38 -5.96 -5.22
N GLU A 71 4.02 -7.11 -4.63
CA GLU A 71 3.78 -8.37 -5.34
C GLU A 71 2.67 -8.22 -6.39
N SER A 72 1.55 -7.61 -6.01
CA SER A 72 0.41 -7.44 -6.93
C SER A 72 0.74 -6.46 -8.06
N MET A 73 1.47 -5.37 -7.78
CA MET A 73 1.97 -4.44 -8.80
C MET A 73 2.92 -5.13 -9.78
N GLU A 74 3.91 -5.85 -9.25
CA GLU A 74 4.94 -6.54 -10.04
C GLU A 74 4.30 -7.57 -10.97
N SER A 75 3.40 -8.40 -10.47
CA SER A 75 2.65 -9.38 -11.26
C SER A 75 1.88 -8.69 -12.40
N THR A 76 1.18 -7.58 -12.11
CA THR A 76 0.44 -6.82 -13.13
C THR A 76 1.38 -6.18 -14.16
N LEU A 77 2.53 -5.67 -13.74
CA LEU A 77 3.52 -5.07 -14.63
C LEU A 77 4.14 -6.10 -15.58
N ILE A 78 4.48 -7.31 -15.07
CA ILE A 78 5.00 -8.41 -15.88
C ILE A 78 3.99 -8.81 -16.98
N GLU A 79 2.70 -8.94 -16.64
CA GLU A 79 1.64 -9.24 -17.61
C GLU A 79 1.60 -8.22 -18.77
N HIS A 80 2.00 -6.96 -18.49
CA HIS A 80 2.02 -5.88 -19.48
C HIS A 80 3.42 -5.62 -20.09
N GLY A 81 4.42 -6.44 -19.74
CA GLY A 81 5.78 -6.35 -20.29
C GLY A 81 6.59 -5.17 -19.76
N TYR A 82 6.37 -4.81 -18.48
CA TYR A 82 7.14 -3.80 -17.75
C TYR A 82 7.97 -4.43 -16.64
N ASP A 83 9.16 -3.90 -16.43
CA ASP A 83 9.99 -4.15 -15.25
C ASP A 83 9.58 -3.22 -14.09
N LEU A 84 9.95 -3.58 -12.85
CA LEU A 84 9.75 -2.78 -11.66
C LEU A 84 11.08 -2.35 -11.05
N THR A 85 11.23 -1.08 -10.73
CA THR A 85 12.34 -0.57 -9.91
C THR A 85 11.80 -0.08 -8.57
N LEU A 86 12.23 -0.75 -7.49
CA LEU A 86 11.86 -0.39 -6.13
C LEU A 86 12.80 0.68 -5.55
N TYR A 87 12.21 1.73 -5.00
CA TYR A 87 12.85 2.76 -4.20
C TYR A 87 12.33 2.71 -2.76
N ASN A 88 13.07 2.02 -1.88
CA ASN A 88 12.73 1.88 -0.48
C ASN A 88 13.28 3.06 0.34
N LEU A 89 12.42 3.71 1.15
CA LEU A 89 12.75 4.88 1.97
C LEU A 89 13.17 4.53 3.42
N SER A 90 13.22 3.25 3.79
CA SER A 90 13.48 2.81 5.18
C SER A 90 14.81 3.27 5.77
N GLY A 91 15.77 3.69 4.95
CA GLY A 91 17.05 4.26 5.38
C GLY A 91 16.96 5.72 5.86
N GLY A 92 15.78 6.26 6.05
CA GLY A 92 15.54 7.58 6.60
C GLY A 92 15.87 8.73 5.64
N LYS A 93 16.03 9.93 6.20
CA LYS A 93 16.13 11.20 5.44
C LYS A 93 17.23 11.20 4.38
N ILE A 94 18.43 10.68 4.71
CA ILE A 94 19.58 10.68 3.77
C ILE A 94 19.28 9.82 2.54
N GLN A 95 18.70 8.64 2.73
CA GLN A 95 18.33 7.76 1.63
C GLN A 95 17.19 8.34 0.80
N ARG A 96 16.19 8.92 1.45
CA ARG A 96 15.08 9.63 0.79
C ARG A 96 15.60 10.75 -0.11
N GLU A 97 16.48 11.62 0.40
CA GLU A 97 17.10 12.69 -0.39
C GLU A 97 17.88 12.16 -1.61
N LYS A 98 18.65 11.07 -1.45
CA LYS A 98 19.35 10.45 -2.57
C LYS A 98 18.40 9.91 -3.64
N ILE A 99 17.29 9.29 -3.22
CA ILE A 99 16.31 8.75 -4.16
C ILE A 99 15.72 9.89 -4.99
N PHE A 100 15.19 10.93 -4.34
CA PHE A 100 14.55 12.02 -5.06
C PHE A 100 15.53 12.86 -5.88
N LYS A 101 16.68 13.27 -5.32
CA LYS A 101 17.63 14.16 -6.00
C LYS A 101 18.50 13.45 -7.06
N ASP A 102 18.95 12.22 -6.79
CA ASP A 102 19.93 11.55 -7.63
C ASP A 102 19.33 10.44 -8.49
N PHE A 103 18.56 9.52 -7.87
CA PHE A 103 18.14 8.29 -8.57
C PHE A 103 17.02 8.56 -9.58
N LEU A 104 16.02 9.36 -9.20
CA LEU A 104 14.93 9.71 -10.11
C LEU A 104 15.41 10.51 -11.32
N GLY A 105 16.41 11.38 -11.12
CA GLY A 105 17.02 12.16 -12.20
C GLY A 105 17.72 11.33 -13.29
N ARG A 106 18.00 10.04 -13.04
CA ARG A 106 18.61 9.14 -14.04
C ARG A 106 17.67 8.71 -15.16
N LYS A 107 16.39 9.07 -15.10
CA LYS A 107 15.35 8.79 -16.11
C LYS A 107 15.24 7.30 -16.50
N ARG A 108 15.44 6.40 -15.53
CA ARG A 108 15.40 4.95 -15.75
C ARG A 108 14.01 4.36 -15.69
N VAL A 109 13.01 5.15 -15.30
CA VAL A 109 11.61 4.75 -15.17
C VAL A 109 10.73 5.59 -16.07
N ASP A 110 9.65 5.02 -16.57
CA ASP A 110 8.68 5.70 -17.45
C ASP A 110 7.56 6.37 -16.65
N ALA A 111 7.25 5.85 -15.46
CA ALA A 111 6.28 6.42 -14.54
C ALA A 111 6.62 6.01 -13.10
N LEU A 112 5.91 6.59 -12.12
CA LEU A 112 6.13 6.36 -10.70
C LEU A 112 4.81 6.04 -9.98
N ILE A 113 4.86 5.08 -9.06
CA ILE A 113 3.83 4.84 -8.04
C ILE A 113 4.43 5.19 -6.68
N LEU A 114 3.77 6.06 -5.93
CA LEU A 114 4.11 6.38 -4.54
C LEU A 114 3.10 5.70 -3.61
N VAL A 115 3.58 4.78 -2.78
CA VAL A 115 2.73 4.02 -1.85
C VAL A 115 2.93 4.55 -0.44
N ALA A 116 1.88 5.15 0.13
CA ALA A 116 1.88 5.73 1.48
C ALA A 116 3.08 6.69 1.72
N VAL A 117 3.43 7.46 0.71
CA VAL A 117 4.49 8.48 0.77
C VAL A 117 3.87 9.85 0.61
N ASN A 118 4.10 10.74 1.57
CA ASN A 118 3.74 12.14 1.47
C ASN A 118 4.96 12.94 0.98
N PRO A 119 5.00 13.39 -0.29
CA PRO A 119 6.12 14.16 -0.81
C PRO A 119 6.17 15.56 -0.17
N THR A 120 7.37 16.04 0.16
CA THR A 120 7.59 17.44 0.52
C THR A 120 7.43 18.36 -0.69
N ALA A 121 7.31 19.68 -0.48
CA ALA A 121 7.22 20.66 -1.57
C ALA A 121 8.40 20.55 -2.55
N ASP A 122 9.63 20.37 -2.04
CA ASP A 122 10.82 20.19 -2.87
C ASP A 122 10.77 18.88 -3.69
N GLU A 123 10.24 17.81 -3.10
CA GLU A 123 10.08 16.52 -3.77
C GLU A 123 9.00 16.56 -4.84
N LEU A 124 7.88 17.25 -4.59
CA LEU A 124 6.84 17.53 -5.61
C LEU A 124 7.41 18.30 -6.79
N GLU A 125 8.26 19.31 -6.53
CA GLU A 125 8.94 20.03 -7.61
C GLU A 125 9.85 19.12 -8.44
N ILE A 126 10.58 18.20 -7.79
CA ILE A 126 11.40 17.20 -8.49
C ILE A 126 10.53 16.26 -9.33
N LEU A 127 9.43 15.73 -8.77
CA LEU A 127 8.49 14.85 -9.49
C LEU A 127 7.90 15.56 -10.72
N ASN A 128 7.49 16.82 -10.58
CA ASN A 128 6.95 17.63 -11.68
C ASN A 128 7.99 17.86 -12.79
N ARG A 129 9.26 18.11 -12.43
CA ARG A 129 10.36 18.27 -13.41
C ARG A 129 10.68 16.99 -14.19
N LEU A 130 10.36 15.82 -13.67
CA LEU A 130 10.56 14.56 -14.39
C LEU A 130 9.66 14.44 -15.63
N GLN A 131 8.53 15.17 -15.66
CA GLN A 131 7.53 15.08 -16.74
C GLN A 131 7.11 13.63 -17.02
N ARG A 132 6.97 12.84 -15.97
CA ARG A 132 6.52 11.44 -16.03
C ARG A 132 5.22 11.31 -15.26
N PRO A 133 4.31 10.41 -15.67
CA PRO A 133 3.12 10.10 -14.89
C PRO A 133 3.50 9.67 -13.47
N VAL A 134 2.77 10.20 -12.49
CA VAL A 134 2.86 9.83 -11.08
C VAL A 134 1.48 9.41 -10.61
N LEU A 135 1.41 8.35 -9.82
CA LEU A 135 0.18 7.88 -9.18
C LEU A 135 0.45 7.69 -7.69
N GLY A 136 -0.48 8.15 -6.85
CA GLY A 136 -0.44 7.98 -5.40
C GLY A 136 -1.33 6.84 -4.93
N ILE A 137 -0.87 6.09 -3.91
CA ILE A 137 -1.70 5.13 -3.17
C ILE A 137 -1.58 5.44 -1.69
N GLY A 138 -2.73 5.50 -1.00
CA GLY A 138 -2.80 5.71 0.45
C GLY A 138 -2.88 7.17 0.87
N GLY A 139 -3.06 8.10 -0.05
CA GLY A 139 -3.31 9.52 0.21
C GLY A 139 -3.22 10.37 -1.05
N PRO A 140 -3.76 11.60 -1.05
CA PRO A 140 -3.72 12.49 -2.18
C PRO A 140 -2.30 13.01 -2.42
N ILE A 141 -1.90 13.09 -3.68
CA ILE A 141 -0.66 13.75 -4.11
C ILE A 141 -1.03 14.92 -5.03
N GLU A 142 -0.53 16.10 -4.72
CA GLU A 142 -0.79 17.30 -5.53
C GLU A 142 -0.31 17.12 -6.97
N GLY A 143 -1.22 17.35 -7.93
CA GLY A 143 -0.92 17.20 -9.35
C GLY A 143 -0.81 15.76 -9.86
N ALA A 144 -1.16 14.75 -9.05
CA ALA A 144 -1.17 13.36 -9.44
C ALA A 144 -2.52 12.68 -9.12
N ARG A 145 -2.91 11.71 -9.94
CA ARG A 145 -4.03 10.84 -9.61
C ARG A 145 -3.70 10.00 -8.40
N SER A 146 -4.66 9.81 -7.50
CA SER A 146 -4.42 9.10 -6.25
C SER A 146 -5.57 8.16 -5.93
N LEU A 147 -5.24 7.02 -5.32
CA LEU A 147 -6.17 6.01 -4.84
C LEU A 147 -5.96 5.82 -3.35
N ALA A 148 -6.97 6.07 -2.53
CA ALA A 148 -6.88 5.91 -1.09
C ALA A 148 -8.21 5.46 -0.50
N MET A 149 -8.17 4.65 0.54
CA MET A 149 -9.37 4.41 1.35
C MET A 149 -9.64 5.61 2.26
N ASP A 150 -10.87 5.73 2.74
CA ASP A 150 -11.19 6.62 3.85
C ASP A 150 -10.71 6.00 5.18
N ASP A 151 -9.50 6.37 5.60
CA ASP A 151 -8.88 5.91 6.84
C ASP A 151 -9.66 6.33 8.10
N PHE A 152 -10.33 7.49 8.06
CA PHE A 152 -11.19 7.94 9.15
C PHE A 152 -12.40 7.02 9.28
N ASN A 153 -13.09 6.78 8.18
CA ASN A 153 -14.26 5.90 8.17
C ASN A 153 -13.88 4.44 8.50
N ALA A 154 -12.71 3.97 8.08
CA ALA A 154 -12.22 2.64 8.44
C ALA A 154 -12.02 2.48 9.96
N GLY A 155 -11.40 3.47 10.62
CA GLY A 155 -11.23 3.50 12.07
C GLY A 155 -12.57 3.63 12.82
N LYS A 156 -13.49 4.45 12.28
CA LYS A 156 -14.85 4.61 12.81
C LYS A 156 -15.63 3.32 12.71
N LEU A 157 -15.66 2.67 11.55
CA LEU A 157 -16.38 1.42 11.28
C LEU A 157 -15.91 0.28 12.21
N ALA A 158 -14.58 0.12 12.40
CA ALA A 158 -14.02 -0.86 13.31
C ALA A 158 -14.47 -0.64 14.76
N THR A 159 -14.52 0.61 15.20
CA THR A 159 -14.90 0.98 16.56
C THR A 159 -16.40 0.87 16.77
N GLU A 160 -17.22 1.30 15.82
CA GLU A 160 -18.67 1.14 15.85
C GLU A 160 -19.09 -0.32 15.95
N HIS A 161 -18.35 -1.22 15.29
CA HIS A 161 -18.56 -2.66 15.44
C HIS A 161 -18.40 -3.10 16.91
N LEU A 162 -17.34 -2.69 17.60
CA LEU A 162 -17.15 -3.01 19.02
C LEU A 162 -18.25 -2.40 19.90
N ILE A 163 -18.64 -1.15 19.61
CA ILE A 163 -19.72 -0.46 20.33
C ILE A 163 -21.06 -1.18 20.13
N SER A 164 -21.36 -1.66 18.93
CA SER A 164 -22.58 -2.41 18.60
C SER A 164 -22.70 -3.74 19.35
N LEU A 165 -21.56 -4.35 19.70
CA LEU A 165 -21.49 -5.53 20.54
C LEU A 165 -21.68 -5.23 22.05
N GLY A 166 -21.70 -3.95 22.43
CA GLY A 166 -21.91 -3.50 23.80
C GLY A 166 -20.65 -3.09 24.54
N HIS A 167 -19.48 -3.07 23.90
CA HIS A 167 -18.26 -2.58 24.53
C HIS A 167 -18.33 -1.08 24.81
N ARG A 168 -17.87 -0.68 25.99
CA ARG A 168 -17.73 0.71 26.46
C ARG A 168 -16.33 1.04 26.95
N LYS A 169 -15.53 0.02 27.23
CA LYS A 169 -14.13 0.10 27.63
C LYS A 169 -13.28 -0.34 26.44
N ILE A 170 -13.01 0.59 25.50
CA ILE A 170 -12.35 0.31 24.23
C ILE A 170 -11.03 1.07 24.15
N ALA A 171 -9.92 0.35 24.03
CA ALA A 171 -8.60 0.92 23.80
C ALA A 171 -8.28 1.02 22.30
N ASN A 172 -7.40 1.96 21.95
CA ASN A 172 -6.82 2.06 20.62
C ASN A 172 -5.31 1.77 20.67
N LEU A 173 -4.87 0.89 19.80
CA LEU A 173 -3.47 0.64 19.52
C LEU A 173 -3.15 1.23 18.16
N GLY A 174 -2.54 2.42 18.15
CA GLY A 174 -2.24 3.21 16.96
C GLY A 174 -0.76 3.26 16.64
N GLY A 175 -0.41 3.89 15.51
CA GLY A 175 0.96 4.18 15.14
C GLY A 175 1.47 5.45 15.79
N TYR A 176 2.80 5.62 15.77
CA TYR A 176 3.43 6.85 16.26
C TYR A 176 2.99 8.06 15.46
N SER A 177 2.64 9.14 16.17
CA SER A 177 2.33 10.42 15.56
C SER A 177 3.62 11.09 15.06
N GLY A 178 3.63 11.62 13.82
CA GLY A 178 4.74 12.43 13.31
C GLY A 178 5.80 11.68 12.50
N SER A 179 5.48 10.54 11.90
CA SER A 179 6.34 9.94 10.87
C SER A 179 6.37 10.81 9.62
N ASP A 180 7.56 11.36 9.27
CA ASP A 180 7.79 12.12 8.02
C ASP A 180 7.77 11.23 6.76
N LEU A 181 7.66 9.92 6.91
CA LEU A 181 7.77 8.96 5.80
C LEU A 181 6.43 8.59 5.19
N GLU A 182 5.34 8.64 5.96
CA GLU A 182 4.02 8.17 5.57
C GLU A 182 2.99 9.31 5.55
N PHE A 183 1.91 9.15 4.81
CA PHE A 183 0.71 9.97 5.01
C PHE A 183 0.22 9.83 6.46
N ASN A 184 -0.51 10.82 6.94
CA ASN A 184 -1.00 10.91 8.32
C ASN A 184 -2.07 9.84 8.68
N GLN A 185 -2.05 8.68 8.01
CA GLN A 185 -2.98 7.56 8.15
C GLN A 185 -3.11 7.05 9.59
N PRO A 186 -1.99 6.89 10.37
CA PRO A 186 -2.09 6.46 11.75
C PRO A 186 -3.00 7.34 12.59
N ASN A 187 -2.89 8.66 12.43
CA ASN A 187 -3.72 9.61 13.15
C ASN A 187 -5.17 9.59 12.65
N THR A 188 -5.38 9.45 11.35
CA THR A 188 -6.71 9.49 10.74
C THR A 188 -7.58 8.31 11.19
N ARG A 189 -7.03 7.08 11.26
CA ARG A 189 -7.74 5.92 11.82
C ARG A 189 -8.07 6.11 13.30
N THR A 190 -7.12 6.65 14.08
CA THR A 190 -7.35 6.98 15.49
C THR A 190 -8.40 8.08 15.66
N LEU A 191 -8.44 9.09 14.79
CA LEU A 191 -9.49 10.12 14.80
C LEU A 191 -10.87 9.52 14.52
N GLY A 192 -10.97 8.56 13.60
CA GLY A 192 -12.21 7.82 13.35
C GLY A 192 -12.69 7.05 14.58
N HIS A 193 -11.76 6.38 15.28
CA HIS A 193 -12.03 5.74 16.57
C HIS A 193 -12.59 6.73 17.59
N LEU A 194 -11.94 7.87 17.76
CA LEU A 194 -12.37 8.89 18.71
C LEU A 194 -13.77 9.43 18.38
N SER A 195 -14.04 9.67 17.10
CA SER A 195 -15.37 10.10 16.64
C SER A 195 -16.45 9.08 16.97
N ALA A 196 -16.18 7.78 16.77
CA ALA A 196 -17.14 6.73 17.11
C ALA A 196 -17.42 6.66 18.62
N LEU A 197 -16.42 6.86 19.46
CA LEU A 197 -16.61 6.94 20.93
C LEU A 197 -17.45 8.14 21.30
N GLU A 198 -17.16 9.31 20.75
CA GLU A 198 -17.90 10.56 21.00
C GLU A 198 -19.36 10.42 20.60
N ASP A 199 -19.66 9.93 19.39
CA ASP A 199 -21.01 9.69 18.88
C ASP A 199 -21.82 8.74 19.80
N ALA A 200 -21.14 7.79 20.46
CA ALA A 200 -21.75 6.86 21.41
C ALA A 200 -21.77 7.36 22.88
N GLY A 201 -21.32 8.58 23.14
CA GLY A 201 -21.21 9.14 24.49
C GLY A 201 -20.22 8.42 25.39
N ILE A 202 -19.17 7.82 24.81
CA ILE A 202 -18.14 7.09 25.55
C ILE A 202 -16.94 7.99 25.75
N THR A 203 -16.55 8.24 27.00
CA THR A 203 -15.36 9.02 27.32
C THR A 203 -14.10 8.20 27.07
N GLN A 204 -13.20 8.73 26.26
CA GLN A 204 -11.89 8.13 26.05
C GLN A 204 -11.05 8.22 27.33
N ILE A 205 -10.43 7.11 27.72
CA ILE A 205 -9.44 7.08 28.79
C ILE A 205 -8.06 7.30 28.17
N PRO A 206 -7.30 8.33 28.55
CA PRO A 206 -6.00 8.65 27.95
C PRO A 206 -5.00 7.48 27.98
N ALA A 207 -5.00 6.68 29.05
CA ALA A 207 -4.12 5.51 29.20
C ALA A 207 -4.43 4.39 28.20
N TRP A 208 -5.56 4.42 27.53
CA TRP A 208 -5.96 3.44 26.51
C TRP A 208 -5.64 3.88 25.08
N LYS A 209 -5.05 5.05 24.90
CA LYS A 209 -4.45 5.46 23.64
C LYS A 209 -2.98 5.06 23.65
N MET A 210 -2.67 3.93 23.04
CA MET A 210 -1.32 3.38 22.97
C MET A 210 -0.73 3.56 21.58
N GLU A 211 0.53 3.93 21.50
CA GLU A 211 1.25 4.08 20.24
C GLU A 211 2.37 3.05 20.13
N CYS A 212 2.56 2.44 18.95
CA CYS A 212 3.66 1.54 18.62
C CYS A 212 4.02 1.61 17.12
N ASP A 213 5.01 0.81 16.73
CA ASP A 213 5.58 0.75 15.39
C ASP A 213 4.79 -0.21 14.50
N TYR A 214 3.72 -0.19 14.09
CA TYR A 214 2.99 -1.08 13.16
C TYR A 214 3.57 -2.50 12.98
N THR A 215 4.19 -3.07 14.04
CA THR A 215 4.77 -4.41 14.02
C THR A 215 4.10 -5.35 15.03
N ILE A 216 4.12 -6.66 14.72
CA ILE A 216 3.65 -7.70 15.66
C ILE A 216 4.38 -7.60 17.02
N PRO A 217 5.74 -7.52 17.06
CA PRO A 217 6.46 -7.39 18.35
C PRO A 217 6.12 -6.12 19.10
N GLY A 218 6.08 -4.95 18.45
CA GLY A 218 5.74 -3.69 19.08
C GLY A 218 4.35 -3.71 19.72
N ALA A 219 3.37 -4.19 18.98
CA ALA A 219 1.99 -4.36 19.47
C ALA A 219 1.89 -5.37 20.62
N PHE A 220 2.63 -6.48 20.55
CA PHE A 220 2.69 -7.46 21.63
C PHE A 220 3.14 -6.83 22.96
N PHE A 221 4.26 -6.10 22.96
CA PHE A 221 4.76 -5.48 24.18
C PHE A 221 3.84 -4.36 24.68
N ARG A 222 3.27 -3.56 23.79
CA ARG A 222 2.35 -2.48 24.18
C ARG A 222 1.05 -3.03 24.75
N THR A 223 0.51 -4.10 24.19
CA THR A 223 -0.69 -4.75 24.73
C THR A 223 -0.44 -5.36 26.10
N LYS A 224 0.73 -5.98 26.33
CA LYS A 224 1.09 -6.44 27.68
C LYS A 224 1.17 -5.29 28.68
N GLN A 225 1.71 -4.15 28.29
CA GLN A 225 1.74 -2.95 29.13
C GLN A 225 0.32 -2.43 29.42
N LEU A 226 -0.55 -2.38 28.41
CA LEU A 226 -1.94 -1.94 28.54
C LEU A 226 -2.73 -2.82 29.51
N LEU A 227 -2.54 -4.13 29.45
CA LEU A 227 -3.25 -5.13 30.27
C LEU A 227 -2.54 -5.46 31.59
N GLY A 228 -1.44 -4.78 31.91
CA GLY A 228 -0.66 -4.99 33.14
C GLY A 228 -1.37 -4.56 34.43
N ASP A 229 -2.39 -3.70 34.32
CA ASP A 229 -3.29 -3.34 35.42
C ASP A 229 -4.70 -3.92 35.16
N PRO A 230 -5.05 -5.06 35.81
CA PRO A 230 -6.36 -5.69 35.63
C PRO A 230 -7.55 -4.82 36.03
N HIS A 231 -7.36 -3.87 36.97
CA HIS A 231 -8.45 -3.00 37.42
C HIS A 231 -8.81 -1.92 36.41
N ASN A 232 -7.91 -1.61 35.52
CA ASN A 232 -8.09 -0.59 34.46
C ASN A 232 -8.00 -1.17 33.05
N ALA A 233 -8.24 -2.48 32.90
CA ALA A 233 -8.17 -3.13 31.60
C ALA A 233 -9.38 -2.77 30.72
N PRO A 234 -9.17 -2.53 29.41
CA PRO A 234 -10.26 -2.42 28.44
C PRO A 234 -10.92 -3.79 28.20
N THR A 235 -12.14 -3.81 27.70
CA THR A 235 -12.83 -5.03 27.25
C THR A 235 -12.65 -5.29 25.76
N ALA A 236 -12.17 -4.30 25.02
CA ALA A 236 -11.88 -4.43 23.60
C ALA A 236 -10.71 -3.53 23.18
N ILE A 237 -10.02 -3.93 22.12
CA ILE A 237 -8.91 -3.18 21.51
C ILE A 237 -9.17 -3.02 20.02
N PHE A 238 -9.19 -1.78 19.54
CA PHE A 238 -9.08 -1.45 18.14
C PHE A 238 -7.61 -1.25 17.78
N CYS A 239 -7.10 -2.01 16.82
CA CYS A 239 -5.74 -1.92 16.31
C CYS A 239 -5.76 -1.28 14.91
N ASN A 240 -4.90 -0.29 14.68
CA ASN A 240 -4.84 0.42 13.41
C ASN A 240 -4.34 -0.44 12.24
N SER A 241 -3.83 -1.65 12.48
CA SER A 241 -3.52 -2.66 11.45
C SER A 241 -3.68 -4.08 11.97
N ASP A 242 -3.77 -5.05 11.07
CA ASP A 242 -3.88 -6.46 11.43
C ASP A 242 -2.57 -7.03 11.98
N GLU A 243 -1.40 -6.55 11.54
CA GLU A 243 -0.12 -6.93 12.17
C GLU A 243 -0.11 -6.55 13.66
N MET A 244 -0.61 -5.35 13.99
CA MET A 244 -0.77 -4.94 15.39
C MET A 244 -1.82 -5.77 16.11
N ALA A 245 -2.95 -6.08 15.47
CA ALA A 245 -4.01 -6.89 16.05
C ALA A 245 -3.54 -8.33 16.35
N ILE A 246 -2.74 -8.92 15.48
CA ILE A 246 -2.11 -10.24 15.69
C ILE A 246 -1.17 -10.18 16.91
N GLY A 247 -0.34 -9.14 17.00
CA GLY A 247 0.52 -8.91 18.17
C GLY A 247 -0.27 -8.79 19.48
N ALA A 248 -1.40 -8.06 19.43
CA ALA A 248 -2.30 -7.93 20.58
C ALA A 248 -2.95 -9.26 20.96
N ILE A 249 -3.44 -10.06 19.98
CA ILE A 249 -3.98 -11.42 20.26
C ILE A 249 -2.93 -12.30 20.93
N MET A 250 -1.69 -12.26 20.44
CA MET A 250 -0.60 -13.05 21.04
C MET A 250 -0.30 -12.60 22.47
N ALA A 251 -0.31 -11.30 22.76
CA ALA A 251 -0.10 -10.76 24.10
C ALA A 251 -1.20 -11.16 25.08
N VAL A 252 -2.48 -11.08 24.64
CA VAL A 252 -3.64 -11.51 25.45
C VAL A 252 -3.50 -12.98 25.82
N LYS A 253 -3.16 -13.85 24.86
CA LYS A 253 -2.94 -15.29 25.11
C LYS A 253 -1.75 -15.55 26.04
N ASP A 254 -0.66 -14.81 25.91
CA ASP A 254 0.55 -14.93 26.75
C ASP A 254 0.28 -14.51 28.21
N LEU A 255 -0.69 -13.62 28.43
CA LEU A 255 -1.18 -13.24 29.77
C LEU A 255 -2.21 -14.24 30.33
N GLY A 256 -2.52 -15.33 29.63
CA GLY A 256 -3.52 -16.32 30.07
C GLY A 256 -4.97 -15.88 29.84
N LEU A 257 -5.18 -14.77 29.13
CA LEU A 257 -6.50 -14.26 28.78
C LEU A 257 -6.97 -14.83 27.43
N ARG A 258 -8.26 -14.73 27.16
CA ARG A 258 -8.90 -15.30 25.97
C ARG A 258 -9.44 -14.21 25.06
N VAL A 259 -9.26 -14.43 23.75
CA VAL A 259 -9.91 -13.64 22.69
C VAL A 259 -11.00 -14.50 22.08
N PRO A 260 -12.25 -14.04 22.04
CA PRO A 260 -12.79 -12.73 22.43
C PRO A 260 -13.34 -12.66 23.87
N GLN A 261 -13.33 -13.77 24.65
CA GLN A 261 -14.11 -13.90 25.89
C GLN A 261 -13.71 -12.86 26.95
N ASP A 262 -12.42 -12.56 27.08
CA ASP A 262 -11.91 -11.60 28.05
C ASP A 262 -11.61 -10.25 27.37
N ILE A 263 -11.07 -10.27 26.14
CA ILE A 263 -10.74 -9.08 25.35
C ILE A 263 -11.15 -9.30 23.89
N SER A 264 -12.03 -8.47 23.34
CA SER A 264 -12.33 -8.41 21.90
C SER A 264 -11.26 -7.61 21.15
N ILE A 265 -10.87 -8.07 19.94
CA ILE A 265 -9.84 -7.39 19.11
C ILE A 265 -10.35 -7.24 17.68
N VAL A 266 -10.21 -6.05 17.12
CA VAL A 266 -10.49 -5.74 15.71
C VAL A 266 -9.33 -5.00 15.08
N GLY A 267 -9.01 -5.31 13.81
CA GLY A 267 -7.93 -4.70 13.05
C GLY A 267 -8.40 -3.99 11.78
N ILE A 268 -7.44 -3.62 10.95
CA ILE A 268 -7.61 -3.12 9.57
C ILE A 268 -6.59 -3.85 8.72
N ASP A 269 -6.91 -4.23 7.49
CA ASP A 269 -6.15 -4.71 6.34
C ASP A 269 -6.75 -5.95 5.69
N ASN A 270 -7.33 -6.86 6.48
CA ASN A 270 -7.65 -8.25 6.12
C ASN A 270 -6.39 -9.03 5.69
N HIS A 271 -5.37 -8.98 6.56
CA HIS A 271 -4.10 -9.69 6.42
C HIS A 271 -4.32 -11.19 6.18
N ASP A 272 -3.47 -11.85 5.40
CA ASP A 272 -3.59 -13.29 5.07
C ASP A 272 -3.69 -14.20 6.30
N LEU A 273 -3.11 -13.80 7.43
CA LEU A 273 -3.22 -14.53 8.69
C LEU A 273 -4.51 -14.27 9.47
N SER A 274 -5.31 -13.27 9.08
CA SER A 274 -6.49 -12.84 9.84
C SER A 274 -7.53 -13.96 9.97
N GLU A 275 -7.66 -14.80 8.95
CA GLU A 275 -8.54 -15.96 8.99
C GLU A 275 -8.08 -16.99 10.06
N PHE A 276 -6.79 -17.28 10.12
CA PHE A 276 -6.21 -18.25 11.07
C PHE A 276 -6.26 -17.78 12.51
N PHE A 277 -6.19 -16.48 12.74
CA PHE A 277 -6.38 -15.86 14.07
C PHE A 277 -7.86 -15.61 14.40
N GLY A 278 -8.77 -15.87 13.47
CA GLY A 278 -10.19 -15.51 13.61
C GLY A 278 -10.40 -14.00 13.75
N LEU A 279 -9.50 -13.17 13.21
CA LEU A 279 -9.46 -11.73 13.41
C LEU A 279 -10.55 -11.02 12.60
N SER A 280 -11.45 -10.31 13.31
CA SER A 280 -12.36 -9.33 12.72
C SER A 280 -11.55 -8.12 12.27
N THR A 281 -11.80 -7.63 11.04
CA THR A 281 -10.95 -6.62 10.44
C THR A 281 -11.69 -5.81 9.39
N VAL A 282 -11.29 -4.58 9.14
CA VAL A 282 -11.75 -3.80 7.99
C VAL A 282 -10.89 -4.16 6.79
N ASN A 283 -11.51 -4.80 5.79
CA ASN A 283 -10.85 -5.22 4.56
C ASN A 283 -10.69 -4.04 3.61
N GLN A 284 -9.46 -3.67 3.31
CA GLN A 284 -9.11 -2.64 2.33
C GLN A 284 -8.73 -3.21 0.94
N ARG A 285 -8.85 -4.52 0.74
CA ARG A 285 -8.59 -5.19 -0.55
C ARG A 285 -7.26 -4.78 -1.19
N VAL A 286 -6.17 -5.01 -0.46
CA VAL A 286 -4.81 -4.52 -0.78
C VAL A 286 -4.34 -4.94 -2.19
N ARG A 287 -4.57 -6.21 -2.56
CA ARG A 287 -4.14 -6.74 -3.86
C ARG A 287 -4.89 -6.09 -5.03
N GLU A 288 -6.21 -5.97 -4.89
CA GLU A 288 -7.06 -5.35 -5.90
C GLU A 288 -6.74 -3.85 -6.06
N GLN A 289 -6.49 -3.16 -4.95
CA GLN A 289 -6.08 -1.76 -4.96
C GLN A 289 -4.76 -1.56 -5.72
N ALA A 290 -3.77 -2.41 -5.46
CA ALA A 290 -2.49 -2.38 -6.13
C ALA A 290 -2.60 -2.65 -7.64
N LYS A 291 -3.40 -3.67 -8.02
CA LYS A 291 -3.66 -4.03 -9.41
C LYS A 291 -4.34 -2.88 -10.17
N GLU A 292 -5.42 -2.34 -9.61
CA GLU A 292 -6.18 -1.23 -10.22
C GLU A 292 -5.31 0.01 -10.42
N ALA A 293 -4.57 0.40 -9.39
CA ALA A 293 -3.63 1.52 -9.46
C ALA A 293 -2.56 1.32 -10.55
N THR A 294 -2.05 0.11 -10.71
CA THR A 294 -1.05 -0.21 -11.73
C THR A 294 -1.66 -0.12 -13.13
N VAL A 295 -2.87 -0.66 -13.33
CA VAL A 295 -3.59 -0.56 -14.62
C VAL A 295 -3.82 0.92 -14.98
N TRP A 296 -4.30 1.74 -14.05
CA TRP A 296 -4.49 3.17 -14.28
C TRP A 296 -3.20 3.90 -14.69
N LEU A 297 -2.07 3.56 -14.04
CA LEU A 297 -0.80 4.16 -14.42
C LEU A 297 -0.39 3.78 -15.85
N LEU A 298 -0.60 2.52 -16.25
CA LEU A 298 -0.32 2.03 -17.59
C LEU A 298 -1.23 2.68 -18.64
N GLU A 299 -2.49 2.95 -18.30
CA GLU A 299 -3.41 3.72 -19.14
C GLU A 299 -2.92 5.15 -19.34
N LEU A 300 -2.51 5.84 -18.25
CA LEU A 300 -1.94 7.18 -18.32
C LEU A 300 -0.69 7.24 -19.20
N LEU A 301 0.16 6.20 -19.19
CA LEU A 301 1.33 6.09 -20.07
C LEU A 301 0.98 5.97 -21.54
N ASN A 302 -0.20 5.49 -21.88
CA ASN A 302 -0.65 5.25 -23.25
C ASN A 302 -1.57 6.35 -23.81
N GLN A 303 -2.04 7.28 -22.95
CA GLN A 303 -2.83 8.44 -23.35
C GLN A 303 -1.97 9.50 -24.04
N ALA A 304 -2.55 10.24 -24.99
CA ALA A 304 -1.90 11.40 -25.58
C ALA A 304 -1.79 12.54 -24.53
N ASP A 305 -0.73 13.36 -24.64
CA ASP A 305 -0.36 14.35 -23.60
C ASP A 305 -1.48 15.33 -23.18
N ASP A 306 -2.44 15.63 -24.05
CA ASP A 306 -3.51 16.60 -23.75
C ASP A 306 -4.65 16.00 -22.91
N ASP A 307 -5.03 14.74 -23.15
CA ASP A 307 -6.06 14.04 -22.36
C ASP A 307 -5.53 13.64 -20.97
N ALA A 308 -4.23 13.41 -20.85
CA ALA A 308 -3.57 13.05 -19.60
C ALA A 308 -3.54 14.20 -18.57
N ARG A 309 -3.70 15.45 -18.98
CA ARG A 309 -3.63 16.61 -18.07
C ARG A 309 -4.91 16.82 -17.27
N GLU A 310 -6.08 16.53 -17.81
CA GLU A 310 -7.36 16.67 -17.10
C GLU A 310 -7.56 15.62 -16.00
N ASN A 311 -6.97 14.42 -16.15
CA ASN A 311 -7.11 13.30 -15.20
C ASN A 311 -6.02 13.26 -14.11
N ARG A 312 -5.12 14.24 -14.04
CA ARG A 312 -3.92 14.20 -13.16
C ARG A 312 -4.16 14.53 -11.69
N SER A 313 -5.32 15.04 -11.30
CA SER A 313 -5.56 15.50 -9.92
C SER A 313 -6.75 14.80 -9.23
N GLU A 314 -7.22 13.70 -9.77
CA GLU A 314 -8.35 12.97 -9.22
C GLU A 314 -7.91 12.11 -8.02
N ALA A 315 -8.52 12.35 -6.85
CA ALA A 315 -8.42 11.46 -5.70
C ALA A 315 -9.64 10.53 -5.71
N VAL A 316 -9.42 9.24 -5.90
CA VAL A 316 -10.48 8.22 -5.94
C VAL A 316 -10.49 7.49 -4.61
N GLU A 317 -11.67 7.43 -3.98
CA GLU A 317 -11.86 6.70 -2.75
C GLU A 317 -11.99 5.19 -3.04
N TRP A 318 -11.18 4.41 -2.32
CA TRP A 318 -11.19 2.95 -2.40
C TRP A 318 -12.12 2.36 -1.35
N PRO A 319 -13.13 1.54 -1.75
CA PRO A 319 -14.12 1.02 -0.83
C PRO A 319 -13.54 -0.01 0.14
N VAL A 320 -13.98 0.07 1.40
CA VAL A 320 -13.65 -0.86 2.45
C VAL A 320 -14.88 -1.61 2.95
N SER A 321 -14.70 -2.74 3.64
CA SER A 321 -15.78 -3.52 4.23
C SER A 321 -15.34 -4.19 5.52
N LEU A 322 -16.23 -4.28 6.51
CA LEU A 322 -15.96 -4.99 7.74
C LEU A 322 -16.13 -6.52 7.54
N MET A 323 -15.10 -7.27 7.89
CA MET A 323 -15.08 -8.72 7.95
C MET A 323 -15.17 -9.17 9.41
N VAL A 324 -16.34 -9.64 9.83
CA VAL A 324 -16.56 -10.11 11.20
C VAL A 324 -16.14 -11.57 11.31
N ARG A 325 -15.29 -11.86 12.32
CA ARG A 325 -14.82 -13.20 12.65
C ARG A 325 -14.94 -13.45 14.16
N SER A 326 -14.20 -14.42 14.70
CA SER A 326 -14.33 -14.87 16.09
C SER A 326 -13.53 -14.04 17.12
N SER A 327 -12.75 -13.05 16.71
CA SER A 327 -11.96 -12.22 17.66
C SER A 327 -12.78 -11.14 18.38
N THR A 328 -14.05 -10.98 18.02
CA THR A 328 -14.96 -10.03 18.65
C THR A 328 -16.25 -10.70 19.09
N ALA A 329 -16.70 -10.41 20.29
CA ALA A 329 -17.96 -10.88 20.87
C ALA A 329 -18.52 -9.81 21.83
N ARG A 330 -19.68 -10.05 22.44
CA ARG A 330 -20.20 -9.21 23.52
C ARG A 330 -19.25 -9.27 24.73
N PRO A 331 -19.04 -8.14 25.43
CA PRO A 331 -18.23 -8.18 26.65
C PRO A 331 -18.85 -9.14 27.67
N ALA A 332 -18.00 -9.82 28.46
CA ALA A 332 -18.48 -10.58 29.59
C ALA A 332 -19.28 -9.64 30.52
N THR A 333 -20.44 -10.07 30.95
CA THR A 333 -21.25 -9.32 31.94
C THR A 333 -20.40 -9.20 33.22
N GLU A 334 -20.21 -7.97 33.71
CA GLU A 334 -19.61 -7.78 35.05
C GLU A 334 -20.50 -8.52 36.04
N ALA A 335 -19.95 -9.58 36.68
CA ALA A 335 -20.66 -10.41 37.64
C ALA A 335 -20.79 -9.69 39.00
#